data_1f6f523c3d94f8b03db5a56f9647c5dc
#
_entry.id   1f6f523c3d94f8b03db5a56f9647c5dc
#
_cell.length_a   1.000
_cell.length_b   1.000
_cell.length_c   1.000
_cell.angle_alpha   90.00
_cell.angle_beta   90.00
_cell.angle_gamma   90.00
#
_symmetry.space_group_name_H-M   'P 1'
#
loop_
_entity.id
_entity.type
_entity.pdbx_description
1 polymer ?
#
loop_
_entity_poly.entity_id
_entity_poly.type
_entity_poly.pdbx_seq_one_letter_code
_entity_poly.pdbx_strand_id
1 'polypeptide(L)'
;LLDSMFIWDTIGEEYLRSLGKESHEDLKETFMTLTLEEAAEYYREHYGVSLSVKEIVDGVNAMVEQTYRTKVTLKPGIAEYLAWLKENGVRMCVATVTDRYLVEETLERLGVRHYFSEIFTCAEVGFGKDKPIIYQKALEDLGTEKSDTYVFEDMLFALNTAKTDGFPTVGVYDRHEVHQDELKELSDYYIFDFTDPILKTI
;
A
#
# COMPACT_ATOMS: atom_id res chain seq x y z
N LEU A 1 -3.49 5.84 -2.29
CA LEU A 1 -3.57 6.85 -1.23
C LEU A 1 -2.18 7.36 -0.84
N LEU A 2 -1.34 6.54 -0.26
CA LEU A 2 0.04 6.86 0.13
C LEU A 2 1.01 6.52 -1.00
N ASP A 3 2.00 7.37 -1.21
CA ASP A 3 3.17 7.06 -2.04
C ASP A 3 4.21 6.40 -1.13
N SER A 4 4.14 5.08 -1.00
CA SER A 4 4.96 4.29 -0.07
C SER A 4 5.74 3.16 -0.76
N MET A 5 5.41 2.82 -2.00
CA MET A 5 6.02 1.67 -2.67
C MET A 5 7.51 1.85 -2.94
N PHE A 6 8.01 3.10 -3.02
CA PHE A 6 9.44 3.39 -3.19
C PHE A 6 10.33 2.80 -2.09
N ILE A 7 9.76 2.49 -0.92
CA ILE A 7 10.49 1.88 0.19
C ILE A 7 11.14 0.57 -0.26
N TRP A 8 10.41 -0.23 -1.03
CA TRP A 8 10.85 -1.54 -1.48
C TRP A 8 11.93 -1.49 -2.58
N ASP A 9 12.14 -0.31 -3.20
CA ASP A 9 13.23 -0.12 -4.16
C ASP A 9 14.61 -0.08 -3.49
N THR A 10 14.69 0.43 -2.26
CA THR A 10 15.97 0.79 -1.64
C THR A 10 16.22 0.15 -0.28
N ILE A 11 15.16 -0.38 0.37
CA ILE A 11 15.24 -0.85 1.77
C ILE A 11 16.30 -1.95 1.94
N GLY A 12 16.47 -2.83 0.94
CA GLY A 12 17.44 -3.90 0.98
C GLY A 12 18.88 -3.38 1.10
N GLU A 13 19.23 -2.44 0.25
CA GLU A 13 20.56 -1.81 0.28
C GLU A 13 20.75 -0.87 1.47
N GLU A 14 19.71 -0.09 1.82
CA GLU A 14 19.76 0.83 2.95
C GLU A 14 19.98 0.08 4.27
N TYR A 15 19.29 -1.06 4.44
CA TYR A 15 19.48 -1.89 5.62
C TYR A 15 20.88 -2.49 5.68
N LEU A 16 21.37 -3.05 4.57
CA LEU A 16 22.73 -3.59 4.50
C LEU A 16 23.79 -2.52 4.81
N ARG A 17 23.61 -1.32 4.27
CA ARG A 17 24.49 -0.16 4.55
C ARG A 17 24.44 0.25 6.01
N SER A 18 23.29 0.17 6.67
CA SER A 18 23.15 0.46 8.10
C SER A 18 23.97 -0.50 8.99
N LEU A 19 24.24 -1.69 8.48
CA LEU A 19 25.12 -2.69 9.14
C LEU A 19 26.60 -2.51 8.77
N GLY A 20 26.96 -1.42 8.07
CA GLY A 20 28.32 -1.13 7.64
C GLY A 20 28.82 -1.99 6.48
N LYS A 21 27.90 -2.51 5.67
CA LYS A 21 28.20 -3.36 4.51
C LYS A 21 27.70 -2.68 3.23
N GLU A 22 28.34 -3.00 2.11
CA GLU A 22 27.94 -2.52 0.79
C GLU A 22 27.41 -3.68 -0.05
N SER A 23 26.37 -3.41 -0.83
CA SER A 23 25.88 -4.36 -1.82
C SER A 23 26.83 -4.42 -3.02
N HIS A 24 26.98 -5.61 -3.58
CA HIS A 24 27.71 -5.87 -4.82
C HIS A 24 26.78 -6.27 -5.98
N GLU A 25 25.47 -6.17 -5.78
CA GLU A 25 24.42 -6.49 -6.74
C GLU A 25 23.17 -5.63 -6.49
N ASP A 26 22.18 -5.69 -7.38
CA ASP A 26 20.87 -5.07 -7.22
C ASP A 26 19.99 -5.91 -6.27
N LEU A 27 19.92 -5.49 -5.00
CA LEU A 27 19.12 -6.19 -3.99
C LEU A 27 17.62 -6.01 -4.21
N LYS A 28 17.17 -4.99 -4.93
CA LYS A 28 15.76 -4.85 -5.30
C LYS A 28 15.32 -6.02 -6.17
N GLU A 29 16.08 -6.30 -7.24
CA GLU A 29 15.78 -7.39 -8.14
C GLU A 29 15.88 -8.74 -7.43
N THR A 30 16.93 -8.95 -6.64
CA THR A 30 17.15 -10.17 -5.88
C THR A 30 16.03 -10.45 -4.87
N PHE A 31 15.54 -9.44 -4.18
CA PHE A 31 14.54 -9.61 -3.11
C PHE A 31 13.08 -9.56 -3.59
N MET A 32 12.84 -9.23 -4.86
CA MET A 32 11.48 -9.08 -5.41
C MET A 32 10.59 -10.32 -5.19
N THR A 33 11.18 -11.50 -5.13
CA THR A 33 10.46 -12.79 -4.99
C THR A 33 10.65 -13.45 -3.63
N LEU A 34 11.42 -12.84 -2.73
CA LEU A 34 11.74 -13.39 -1.43
C LEU A 34 10.81 -12.85 -0.34
N THR A 35 10.51 -13.69 0.65
CA THR A 35 9.96 -13.24 1.92
C THR A 35 11.02 -12.46 2.70
N LEU A 36 10.60 -11.73 3.76
CA LEU A 36 11.56 -11.03 4.63
C LEU A 36 12.52 -11.99 5.33
N GLU A 37 12.07 -13.18 5.69
CA GLU A 37 12.89 -14.23 6.29
C GLU A 37 13.91 -14.79 5.30
N GLU A 38 13.52 -15.04 4.06
CA GLU A 38 14.42 -15.48 2.99
C GLU A 38 15.46 -14.41 2.65
N ALA A 39 15.05 -13.14 2.59
CA ALA A 39 15.98 -12.03 2.41
C ALA A 39 16.94 -11.89 3.60
N ALA A 40 16.48 -12.16 4.82
CA ALA A 40 17.35 -12.17 6.00
C ALA A 40 18.40 -13.29 5.96
N GLU A 41 18.01 -14.50 5.53
CA GLU A 41 18.97 -15.58 5.31
C GLU A 41 19.97 -15.22 4.19
N TYR A 42 19.50 -14.58 3.10
CA TYR A 42 20.36 -14.12 2.02
C TYR A 42 21.44 -13.14 2.51
N TYR A 43 21.10 -12.18 3.39
CA TYR A 43 22.10 -11.29 4.00
C TYR A 43 23.15 -12.05 4.82
N ARG A 44 22.75 -13.11 5.53
CA ARG A 44 23.65 -13.91 6.34
C ARG A 44 24.63 -14.70 5.45
N GLU A 45 24.11 -15.31 4.39
CA GLU A 45 24.87 -16.19 3.51
C GLU A 45 25.81 -15.42 2.56
N HIS A 46 25.32 -14.34 1.96
CA HIS A 46 26.04 -13.62 0.90
C HIS A 46 26.82 -12.41 1.40
N TYR A 47 26.38 -11.80 2.50
CA TYR A 47 27.01 -10.60 3.05
C TYR A 47 27.65 -10.83 4.44
N GLY A 48 27.61 -12.05 4.96
CA GLY A 48 28.21 -12.39 6.25
C GLY A 48 27.61 -11.57 7.41
N VAL A 49 26.31 -11.32 7.39
CA VAL A 49 25.60 -10.69 8.50
C VAL A 49 25.47 -11.69 9.64
N SER A 50 25.96 -11.34 10.81
CA SER A 50 25.99 -12.25 11.97
C SER A 50 24.73 -12.24 12.83
N LEU A 51 23.79 -11.31 12.55
CA LEU A 51 22.50 -11.23 13.23
C LEU A 51 21.62 -12.45 12.90
N SER A 52 20.72 -12.80 13.80
CA SER A 52 19.70 -13.82 13.54
C SER A 52 18.68 -13.30 12.50
N VAL A 53 17.97 -14.22 11.84
CA VAL A 53 16.87 -13.87 10.92
C VAL A 53 15.88 -12.92 11.58
N LYS A 54 15.48 -13.21 12.81
CA LYS A 54 14.55 -12.36 13.55
C LYS A 54 15.08 -10.93 13.75
N GLU A 55 16.35 -10.77 14.14
CA GLU A 55 16.95 -9.46 14.33
C GLU A 55 17.04 -8.67 13.03
N ILE A 56 17.30 -9.34 11.91
CA ILE A 56 17.33 -8.72 10.59
C ILE A 56 15.92 -8.26 10.19
N VAL A 57 14.92 -9.14 10.31
CA VAL A 57 13.52 -8.80 10.02
C VAL A 57 13.03 -7.65 10.89
N ASP A 58 13.29 -7.69 12.18
CA ASP A 58 12.94 -6.60 13.12
C ASP A 58 13.63 -5.29 12.71
N GLY A 59 14.89 -5.35 12.28
CA GLY A 59 15.66 -4.18 11.84
C GLY A 59 15.14 -3.59 10.54
N VAL A 60 14.79 -4.42 9.56
CA VAL A 60 14.17 -3.96 8.30
C VAL A 60 12.81 -3.31 8.60
N ASN A 61 11.96 -3.96 9.40
CA ASN A 61 10.67 -3.42 9.79
C ASN A 61 10.80 -2.06 10.49
N ALA A 62 11.78 -1.90 11.39
CA ALA A 62 12.03 -0.62 12.05
C ALA A 62 12.41 0.49 11.05
N MET A 63 13.18 0.17 10.00
CA MET A 63 13.48 1.14 8.94
C MET A 63 12.26 1.48 8.08
N VAL A 64 11.43 0.50 7.77
CA VAL A 64 10.14 0.71 7.09
C VAL A 64 9.27 1.66 7.91
N GLU A 65 9.08 1.37 9.21
CA GLU A 65 8.33 2.23 10.12
C GLU A 65 8.87 3.67 10.16
N GLN A 66 10.20 3.81 10.29
CA GLN A 66 10.84 5.14 10.28
C GLN A 66 10.55 5.89 8.97
N THR A 67 10.53 5.20 7.83
CA THR A 67 10.24 5.80 6.54
C THR A 67 8.76 6.23 6.45
N TYR A 68 7.83 5.43 6.94
CA TYR A 68 6.41 5.82 7.04
C TYR A 68 6.23 7.07 7.91
N ARG A 69 6.91 7.13 9.04
CA ARG A 69 6.82 8.27 9.97
C ARG A 69 7.44 9.56 9.42
N THR A 70 8.37 9.49 8.47
CA THR A 70 9.17 10.67 8.08
C THR A 70 9.13 11.01 6.60
N LYS A 71 9.05 10.03 5.70
CA LYS A 71 9.25 10.23 4.25
C LYS A 71 8.00 9.96 3.41
N VAL A 72 7.13 9.03 3.81
CA VAL A 72 5.92 8.70 3.04
C VAL A 72 5.04 9.93 2.89
N THR A 73 4.55 10.17 1.69
CA THR A 73 3.68 11.29 1.33
C THR A 73 2.35 10.80 0.75
N LEU A 74 1.43 11.71 0.51
CA LEU A 74 0.22 11.44 -0.26
C LEU A 74 0.57 11.37 -1.76
N LYS A 75 -0.14 10.52 -2.50
CA LYS A 75 -0.12 10.59 -3.97
C LYS A 75 -0.66 11.96 -4.43
N PRO A 76 -0.21 12.51 -5.58
CA PRO A 76 -0.61 13.84 -6.04
C PRO A 76 -2.13 14.02 -6.13
N GLY A 77 -2.65 15.14 -5.65
CA GLY A 77 -4.06 15.53 -5.71
C GLY A 77 -4.97 14.88 -4.67
N ILE A 78 -4.47 13.92 -3.86
CA ILE A 78 -5.32 13.16 -2.94
C ILE A 78 -5.94 14.03 -1.84
N ALA A 79 -5.22 15.01 -1.30
CA ALA A 79 -5.75 15.84 -0.22
C ALA A 79 -6.96 16.67 -0.67
N GLU A 80 -6.89 17.26 -1.84
CA GLU A 80 -7.96 18.04 -2.45
C GLU A 80 -9.14 17.13 -2.85
N TYR A 81 -8.87 15.93 -3.34
CA TYR A 81 -9.91 14.99 -3.69
C TYR A 81 -10.66 14.46 -2.46
N LEU A 82 -9.97 14.12 -1.37
CA LEU A 82 -10.60 13.72 -0.11
C LEU A 82 -11.48 14.84 0.48
N ALA A 83 -11.02 16.09 0.42
CA ALA A 83 -11.80 17.24 0.84
C ALA A 83 -13.09 17.38 0.00
N TRP A 84 -12.96 17.27 -1.33
CA TRP A 84 -14.11 17.32 -2.23
C TRP A 84 -15.10 16.16 -1.97
N LEU A 85 -14.64 14.93 -1.78
CA LEU A 85 -15.48 13.78 -1.43
C LEU A 85 -16.27 14.05 -0.13
N LYS A 86 -15.59 14.58 0.90
CA LYS A 86 -16.21 14.92 2.17
C LYS A 86 -17.29 15.99 2.05
N GLU A 87 -17.02 17.04 1.26
CA GLU A 87 -17.99 18.12 0.99
C GLU A 87 -19.22 17.61 0.23
N ASN A 88 -19.07 16.58 -0.58
CA ASN A 88 -20.16 15.92 -1.32
C ASN A 88 -20.83 14.77 -0.54
N GLY A 89 -20.49 14.60 0.75
CA GLY A 89 -21.14 13.62 1.62
C GLY A 89 -20.73 12.17 1.37
N VAL A 90 -19.63 11.94 0.64
CA VAL A 90 -19.11 10.59 0.37
C VAL A 90 -18.45 10.04 1.63
N ARG A 91 -18.82 8.84 2.01
CA ARG A 91 -18.18 8.09 3.11
C ARG A 91 -16.94 7.37 2.62
N MET A 92 -15.90 7.37 3.44
CA MET A 92 -14.60 6.83 3.07
C MET A 92 -14.01 6.00 4.20
N CYS A 93 -13.38 4.88 3.85
CA CYS A 93 -12.56 4.08 4.76
C CYS A 93 -11.27 3.64 4.06
N VAL A 94 -10.33 3.11 4.83
CA VAL A 94 -9.06 2.59 4.33
C VAL A 94 -9.04 1.07 4.47
N ALA A 95 -8.61 0.37 3.41
CA ALA A 95 -8.30 -1.06 3.42
C ALA A 95 -6.82 -1.26 3.06
N THR A 96 -6.01 -1.82 3.96
CA THR A 96 -4.56 -1.86 3.80
C THR A 96 -3.93 -3.15 4.30
N VAL A 97 -2.75 -3.48 3.76
CA VAL A 97 -1.87 -4.54 4.29
C VAL A 97 -0.96 -4.00 5.40
N THR A 98 -0.77 -2.70 5.48
CA THR A 98 0.08 -2.03 6.49
C THR A 98 -0.56 -2.10 7.87
N ASP A 99 0.25 -2.27 8.90
CA ASP A 99 -0.21 -2.31 10.29
C ASP A 99 -0.96 -1.03 10.68
N ARG A 100 -2.04 -1.20 11.46
CA ARG A 100 -2.95 -0.11 11.85
C ARG A 100 -2.22 1.10 12.43
N TYR A 101 -1.37 0.88 13.45
CA TYR A 101 -0.68 1.98 14.15
C TYR A 101 0.14 2.82 13.17
N LEU A 102 0.80 2.18 12.20
CA LEU A 102 1.67 2.85 11.25
C LEU A 102 0.88 3.68 10.23
N VAL A 103 -0.22 3.12 9.73
CA VAL A 103 -1.11 3.83 8.81
C VAL A 103 -1.81 5.00 9.52
N GLU A 104 -2.28 4.82 10.76
CA GLU A 104 -2.92 5.88 11.55
C GLU A 104 -1.96 7.05 11.80
N GLU A 105 -0.76 6.78 12.36
CA GLU A 105 0.27 7.79 12.58
C GLU A 105 0.62 8.55 11.29
N THR A 106 0.69 7.83 10.17
CA THR A 106 1.04 8.43 8.87
C THR A 106 -0.09 9.33 8.36
N LEU A 107 -1.34 8.87 8.40
CA LEU A 107 -2.49 9.66 7.96
C LEU A 107 -2.74 10.87 8.86
N GLU A 108 -2.49 10.75 10.17
CA GLU A 108 -2.53 11.87 11.11
C GLU A 108 -1.45 12.91 10.79
N ARG A 109 -0.20 12.47 10.61
CA ARG A 109 0.91 13.34 10.21
C ARG A 109 0.65 14.09 8.90
N LEU A 110 0.00 13.42 7.94
CA LEU A 110 -0.37 14.01 6.65
C LEU A 110 -1.67 14.83 6.70
N GLY A 111 -2.36 14.87 7.86
CA GLY A 111 -3.56 15.68 8.08
C GLY A 111 -4.83 15.13 7.41
N VAL A 112 -4.86 13.86 7.02
CA VAL A 112 -5.98 13.27 6.26
C VAL A 112 -6.75 12.17 6.99
N ARG A 113 -6.30 11.74 8.19
CA ARG A 113 -6.98 10.68 8.97
C ARG A 113 -8.48 10.96 9.20
N HIS A 114 -8.82 12.20 9.42
CA HIS A 114 -10.18 12.65 9.75
C HIS A 114 -11.21 12.51 8.61
N TYR A 115 -10.75 12.20 7.39
CA TYR A 115 -11.66 11.92 6.27
C TYR A 115 -12.24 10.51 6.31
N PHE A 116 -11.60 9.58 7.00
CA PHE A 116 -11.94 8.16 7.00
C PHE A 116 -12.70 7.76 8.26
N SER A 117 -13.83 7.05 8.09
CA SER A 117 -14.60 6.48 9.21
C SER A 117 -13.79 5.44 9.95
N GLU A 118 -13.16 4.51 9.20
CA GLU A 118 -12.43 3.38 9.76
C GLU A 118 -11.21 3.02 8.89
N ILE A 119 -10.29 2.28 9.48
CA ILE A 119 -9.15 1.65 8.82
C ILE A 119 -9.25 0.14 9.04
N PHE A 120 -9.30 -0.62 7.96
CA PHE A 120 -9.25 -2.07 7.98
C PHE A 120 -7.89 -2.54 7.57
N THR A 121 -7.29 -3.45 8.35
CA THR A 121 -5.99 -4.04 8.01
C THR A 121 -6.12 -5.54 7.71
N CYS A 122 -5.28 -6.04 6.81
CA CYS A 122 -5.24 -7.47 6.51
C CYS A 122 -4.94 -8.31 7.75
N ALA A 123 -4.08 -7.82 8.65
CA ALA A 123 -3.75 -8.49 9.91
C ALA A 123 -4.99 -8.68 10.81
N GLU A 124 -5.85 -7.65 10.92
CA GLU A 124 -7.06 -7.71 11.77
C GLU A 124 -8.17 -8.55 11.15
N VAL A 125 -8.32 -8.53 9.82
CA VAL A 125 -9.33 -9.37 9.14
C VAL A 125 -8.87 -10.80 8.95
N GLY A 126 -7.57 -11.10 9.13
CA GLY A 126 -6.99 -12.43 9.03
C GLY A 126 -6.80 -12.96 7.60
N PHE A 127 -6.93 -12.11 6.59
CA PHE A 127 -6.78 -12.45 5.17
C PHE A 127 -6.06 -11.33 4.42
N GLY A 128 -5.26 -11.70 3.42
CA GLY A 128 -4.68 -10.75 2.47
C GLY A 128 -5.71 -10.19 1.47
N LYS A 129 -5.28 -9.22 0.66
CA LYS A 129 -6.10 -8.64 -0.43
C LYS A 129 -6.32 -9.60 -1.63
N ASP A 130 -5.78 -10.82 -1.58
CA ASP A 130 -6.14 -11.92 -2.48
C ASP A 130 -7.54 -12.50 -2.17
N LYS A 131 -8.14 -12.12 -1.03
CA LYS A 131 -9.52 -12.41 -0.63
C LYS A 131 -10.32 -11.11 -0.47
N PRO A 132 -11.61 -11.10 -0.85
CA PRO A 132 -12.44 -9.89 -0.81
C PRO A 132 -12.87 -9.46 0.60
N ILE A 133 -12.51 -10.21 1.64
CA ILE A 133 -13.00 -10.04 3.03
C ILE A 133 -12.79 -8.62 3.53
N ILE A 134 -11.63 -8.02 3.26
CA ILE A 134 -11.34 -6.66 3.72
C ILE A 134 -12.25 -5.61 3.07
N TYR A 135 -12.56 -5.77 1.77
CA TYR A 135 -13.48 -4.88 1.05
C TYR A 135 -14.93 -5.08 1.48
N GLN A 136 -15.34 -6.32 1.77
CA GLN A 136 -16.67 -6.62 2.29
C GLN A 136 -16.89 -6.02 3.68
N LYS A 137 -15.89 -6.08 4.57
CA LYS A 137 -15.94 -5.41 5.88
C LYS A 137 -16.00 -3.88 5.75
N ALA A 138 -15.25 -3.32 4.82
CA ALA A 138 -15.32 -1.90 4.50
C ALA A 138 -16.71 -1.49 4.00
N LEU A 139 -17.34 -2.29 3.14
CA LEU A 139 -18.70 -2.08 2.66
C LEU A 139 -19.73 -2.08 3.81
N GLU A 140 -19.61 -3.04 4.74
CA GLU A 140 -20.47 -3.12 5.93
C GLU A 140 -20.37 -1.85 6.78
N ASP A 141 -19.16 -1.35 7.06
CA ASP A 141 -18.93 -0.11 7.81
C ASP A 141 -19.49 1.12 7.09
N LEU A 142 -19.24 1.23 5.81
CA LEU A 142 -19.76 2.32 4.99
C LEU A 142 -21.28 2.30 4.91
N GLY A 143 -21.92 1.14 5.01
CA GLY A 143 -23.37 0.97 4.93
C GLY A 143 -23.94 1.48 3.61
N THR A 144 -23.24 1.19 2.50
CA THR A 144 -23.60 1.55 1.13
C THR A 144 -23.93 0.29 0.34
N GLU A 145 -24.55 0.45 -0.83
CA GLU A 145 -24.67 -0.65 -1.79
C GLU A 145 -23.32 -0.90 -2.47
N LYS A 146 -23.05 -2.16 -2.80
CA LYS A 146 -21.78 -2.54 -3.46
C LYS A 146 -21.58 -1.80 -4.79
N SER A 147 -22.66 -1.61 -5.57
CA SER A 147 -22.63 -0.87 -6.83
C SER A 147 -22.23 0.60 -6.70
N ASP A 148 -22.38 1.17 -5.49
CA ASP A 148 -22.11 2.57 -5.19
C ASP A 148 -20.84 2.75 -4.35
N THR A 149 -20.06 1.66 -4.19
CA THR A 149 -18.84 1.62 -3.39
C THR A 149 -17.64 1.36 -4.27
N TYR A 150 -16.86 2.38 -4.54
CA TYR A 150 -15.68 2.30 -5.40
C TYR A 150 -14.45 1.85 -4.62
N VAL A 151 -13.71 0.88 -5.18
CA VAL A 151 -12.42 0.43 -4.64
C VAL A 151 -11.30 1.03 -5.48
N PHE A 152 -10.43 1.80 -4.84
CA PHE A 152 -9.23 2.38 -5.43
C PHE A 152 -8.02 1.51 -5.10
N GLU A 153 -7.36 0.99 -6.11
CA GLU A 153 -6.20 0.11 -5.95
C GLU A 153 -5.12 0.41 -6.99
N ASP A 154 -3.86 0.23 -6.58
CA ASP A 154 -2.68 0.42 -7.41
C ASP A 154 -1.93 -0.89 -7.70
N MET A 155 -2.40 -2.02 -7.16
CA MET A 155 -1.86 -3.36 -7.39
C MET A 155 -2.88 -4.23 -8.13
N LEU A 156 -2.46 -4.84 -9.24
CA LEU A 156 -3.32 -5.64 -10.10
C LEU A 156 -4.06 -6.75 -9.35
N PHE A 157 -3.37 -7.52 -8.49
CA PHE A 157 -4.00 -8.64 -7.78
C PHE A 157 -5.11 -8.16 -6.84
N ALA A 158 -4.92 -7.03 -6.16
CA ALA A 158 -5.88 -6.47 -5.22
C ALA A 158 -7.10 -5.88 -5.96
N LEU A 159 -6.86 -5.18 -7.07
CA LEU A 159 -7.90 -4.67 -7.94
C LEU A 159 -8.74 -5.82 -8.54
N ASN A 160 -8.08 -6.89 -9.03
CA ASN A 160 -8.75 -8.07 -9.56
C ASN A 160 -9.66 -8.74 -8.51
N THR A 161 -9.22 -8.80 -7.26
CA THR A 161 -10.03 -9.35 -6.16
C THR A 161 -11.30 -8.51 -5.94
N ALA A 162 -11.18 -7.18 -5.85
CA ALA A 162 -12.32 -6.29 -5.70
C ALA A 162 -13.28 -6.38 -6.88
N LYS A 163 -12.76 -6.34 -8.11
CA LYS A 163 -13.52 -6.47 -9.36
C LYS A 163 -14.28 -7.79 -9.43
N THR A 164 -13.61 -8.89 -9.12
CA THR A 164 -14.23 -10.24 -9.15
C THR A 164 -15.34 -10.37 -8.10
N ASP A 165 -15.22 -9.69 -6.97
CA ASP A 165 -16.28 -9.63 -5.94
C ASP A 165 -17.42 -8.65 -6.33
N GLY A 166 -17.31 -7.94 -7.45
CA GLY A 166 -18.36 -7.10 -8.03
C GLY A 166 -18.36 -5.63 -7.57
N PHE A 167 -17.25 -5.13 -7.02
CA PHE A 167 -17.09 -3.70 -6.76
C PHE A 167 -16.76 -2.94 -8.04
N PRO A 168 -17.29 -1.73 -8.24
CA PRO A 168 -16.71 -0.76 -9.16
C PRO A 168 -15.27 -0.43 -8.75
N THR A 169 -14.36 -0.38 -9.73
CA THR A 169 -12.93 -0.26 -9.48
C THR A 169 -12.30 0.94 -10.15
N VAL A 170 -11.38 1.59 -9.44
CA VAL A 170 -10.52 2.65 -9.97
C VAL A 170 -9.07 2.20 -9.84
N GLY A 171 -8.45 1.88 -10.98
CA GLY A 171 -7.02 1.61 -11.04
C GLY A 171 -6.24 2.92 -10.90
N VAL A 172 -5.28 2.94 -9.99
CA VAL A 172 -4.43 4.11 -9.73
C VAL A 172 -3.02 3.78 -10.17
N TYR A 173 -2.44 4.60 -11.03
CA TYR A 173 -1.05 4.42 -11.45
C TYR A 173 -0.10 4.35 -10.25
N ASP A 174 0.77 3.34 -10.28
CA ASP A 174 1.96 3.28 -9.43
C ASP A 174 3.14 2.75 -10.25
N ARG A 175 4.27 3.43 -10.22
CA ARG A 175 5.46 3.06 -11.00
C ARG A 175 6.06 1.70 -10.62
N HIS A 176 5.65 1.15 -9.47
CA HIS A 176 6.13 -0.14 -8.96
C HIS A 176 5.23 -1.32 -9.34
N GLU A 177 4.02 -1.06 -9.87
CA GLU A 177 3.19 -2.11 -10.46
C GLU A 177 3.71 -2.43 -11.86
N VAL A 178 4.22 -3.63 -12.05
CA VAL A 178 4.83 -4.07 -13.33
C VAL A 178 3.78 -4.43 -14.39
N HIS A 179 2.54 -4.68 -13.97
CA HIS A 179 1.41 -5.04 -14.84
C HIS A 179 0.45 -3.87 -15.07
N GLN A 180 0.98 -2.66 -15.30
CA GLN A 180 0.17 -1.43 -15.46
C GLN A 180 -0.88 -1.52 -16.56
N ASP A 181 -0.53 -2.11 -17.71
CA ASP A 181 -1.46 -2.24 -18.83
C ASP A 181 -2.63 -3.17 -18.46
N GLU A 182 -2.36 -4.27 -17.77
CA GLU A 182 -3.39 -5.19 -17.29
C GLU A 182 -4.26 -4.53 -16.20
N LEU A 183 -3.65 -3.78 -15.28
CA LEU A 183 -4.36 -3.01 -14.26
C LEU A 183 -5.34 -2.01 -14.92
N LYS A 184 -4.88 -1.31 -15.94
CA LYS A 184 -5.67 -0.33 -16.68
C LYS A 184 -6.83 -0.99 -17.44
N GLU A 185 -6.59 -2.12 -18.12
CA GLU A 185 -7.61 -2.85 -18.86
C GLU A 185 -8.68 -3.45 -17.94
N LEU A 186 -8.29 -3.89 -16.73
CA LEU A 186 -9.19 -4.53 -15.79
C LEU A 186 -10.08 -3.52 -15.05
N SER A 187 -9.58 -2.33 -14.77
CA SER A 187 -10.31 -1.32 -13.99
C SER A 187 -11.51 -0.71 -14.76
N ASP A 188 -12.57 -0.31 -14.04
CA ASP A 188 -13.69 0.42 -14.65
C ASP A 188 -13.27 1.84 -15.01
N TYR A 189 -12.41 2.42 -14.16
CA TYR A 189 -11.77 3.72 -14.40
C TYR A 189 -10.29 3.58 -14.08
N TYR A 190 -9.46 4.31 -14.80
CA TYR A 190 -8.03 4.35 -14.55
C TYR A 190 -7.55 5.79 -14.48
N ILE A 191 -6.79 6.11 -13.43
CA ILE A 191 -6.23 7.45 -13.22
C ILE A 191 -4.71 7.38 -13.06
N PHE A 192 -4.03 8.43 -13.54
CA PHE A 192 -2.62 8.59 -13.30
C PHE A 192 -2.34 9.15 -11.89
N ASP A 193 -3.15 10.11 -11.46
CA ASP A 193 -3.15 10.67 -10.11
C ASP A 193 -4.55 11.22 -9.75
N PHE A 194 -4.67 11.79 -8.57
CA PHE A 194 -5.95 12.28 -8.05
C PHE A 194 -6.32 13.71 -8.52
N THR A 195 -5.62 14.24 -9.52
CA THR A 195 -6.02 15.48 -10.22
C THR A 195 -6.89 15.20 -11.45
N ASP A 196 -7.07 13.93 -11.83
CA ASP A 196 -7.86 13.55 -13.01
C ASP A 196 -9.32 14.00 -12.87
N PRO A 197 -9.85 14.77 -13.84
CA PRO A 197 -11.22 15.28 -13.79
C PRO A 197 -12.29 14.20 -13.80
N ILE A 198 -12.00 12.98 -14.27
CA ILE A 198 -12.94 11.85 -14.26
C ILE A 198 -13.44 11.55 -12.84
N LEU A 199 -12.62 11.78 -11.82
CA LEU A 199 -12.91 11.53 -10.41
C LEU A 199 -14.11 12.33 -9.86
N LYS A 200 -14.50 13.41 -10.55
CA LYS A 200 -15.67 14.21 -10.17
C LYS A 200 -16.95 13.78 -10.88
N THR A 201 -16.87 12.71 -11.67
CA THR A 201 -18.00 12.18 -12.44
C THR A 201 -18.43 10.78 -11.99
N ILE A 202 -17.65 10.16 -11.13
CA ILE A 202 -17.89 8.82 -10.56
C ILE A 202 -18.31 8.93 -9.11
#